data_9a1278a0d312cb490472ab85f1baae46
#
_entry.id   9a1278a0d312cb490472ab85f1baae46
#
_cell.length_a   1.000
_cell.length_b   1.000
_cell.length_c   1.000
_cell.angle_alpha   90.00
_cell.angle_beta   90.00
_cell.angle_gamma   90.00
#
_symmetry.space_group_name_H-M   'P 1'
#
loop_
_entity.id
_entity.type
_entity.pdbx_description
1 polymer ?
#
loop_
_entity_poly.entity_id
_entity_poly.type
_entity_poly.pdbx_seq_one_letter_code
_entity_poly.pdbx_strand_id
1 'polypeptide(L)'
;MSLTLTMAWRNIGRNRRRSAITGSAVAFALFFAISLRSFQLGIYEHMVDTLVGGISGYIQVSDSAYWPAQNIDLAIPENPQWKKTLENDNRIKSVRPRLTGFALLSSEKESSVAQWIGVDFEQEDTAFWKNRLRSGNFNPNLKKNIPVWLGKRLAEGLNVDVGDTIVGLGQGYQGGMANDLLIVAGTLALGNPELEKRAAVLRFNDAQEFSGAYGMWGSVLITPYQKEKSLSLSSQLSSELKLEGASWSSWEERMPELKQIIQADSAGGVVVLFILYTVISFGLLGTMIMLASERRREFTMQIALGVKRSVLAKVVLIEALLVGAFGSVFGIILGRSLAYYLHLNPPRLLGDAALAMENMGWEPVLPPSLDWSITFTHTAIVICIVLLVSLWPVLTVYKSSAINR
;
A
#
# COMPACT_ATOMS: atom_id res chain seq x y z
N MET A 1 7.52 42.36 -12.98
CA MET A 1 8.46 41.21 -13.11
C MET A 1 9.88 41.74 -12.95
N SER A 2 10.74 41.03 -12.23
CA SER A 2 12.16 41.44 -12.14
C SER A 2 12.82 41.29 -13.52
N LEU A 3 13.77 42.20 -13.85
CA LEU A 3 14.51 42.18 -15.11
C LEU A 3 15.09 40.80 -15.41
N THR A 4 15.60 40.11 -14.39
CA THR A 4 16.19 38.77 -14.48
C THR A 4 15.19 37.72 -14.95
N LEU A 5 13.96 37.75 -14.45
CA LEU A 5 12.89 36.82 -14.82
C LEU A 5 12.45 37.00 -16.28
N THR A 6 12.31 38.28 -16.71
CA THR A 6 11.98 38.60 -18.10
C THR A 6 13.07 38.16 -19.08
N MET A 7 14.33 38.33 -18.70
CA MET A 7 15.48 37.86 -19.51
C MET A 7 15.50 36.33 -19.61
N ALA A 8 15.31 35.60 -18.49
CA ALA A 8 15.25 34.14 -18.48
C ALA A 8 14.11 33.63 -19.36
N TRP A 9 12.92 34.19 -19.26
CA TRP A 9 11.76 33.82 -20.08
C TRP A 9 12.02 34.00 -21.58
N ARG A 10 12.56 35.15 -21.98
CA ARG A 10 12.92 35.41 -23.38
C ARG A 10 13.98 34.47 -23.90
N ASN A 11 14.94 34.06 -23.06
CA ASN A 11 15.99 33.12 -23.43
C ASN A 11 15.40 31.70 -23.72
N ILE A 12 14.44 31.22 -22.92
CA ILE A 12 13.73 29.97 -23.16
C ILE A 12 13.02 30.00 -24.52
N GLY A 13 12.32 31.11 -24.80
CA GLY A 13 11.59 31.31 -26.07
C GLY A 13 12.52 31.39 -27.30
N ARG A 14 13.73 31.92 -27.15
CA ARG A 14 14.74 32.01 -28.22
C ARG A 14 15.36 30.66 -28.56
N ASN A 15 15.51 29.76 -27.57
CA ASN A 15 16.17 28.48 -27.70
C ASN A 15 15.19 27.30 -27.47
N ARG A 16 14.00 27.36 -28.10
CA ARG A 16 12.87 26.41 -27.86
C ARG A 16 13.27 24.95 -27.95
N ARG A 17 14.04 24.55 -28.99
CA ARG A 17 14.43 23.15 -29.20
C ARG A 17 15.21 22.57 -28.02
N ARG A 18 16.15 23.34 -27.45
CA ARG A 18 16.94 22.90 -26.31
C ARG A 18 16.16 22.88 -25.01
N SER A 19 15.44 23.98 -24.76
CA SER A 19 14.56 24.03 -23.58
C SER A 19 13.57 22.89 -23.59
N ALA A 20 13.05 22.50 -24.77
CA ALA A 20 12.20 21.33 -24.93
C ALA A 20 12.94 20.02 -24.60
N ILE A 21 14.17 19.81 -25.11
CA ILE A 21 14.97 18.59 -24.82
C ILE A 21 15.23 18.48 -23.32
N THR A 22 15.72 19.56 -22.68
CA THR A 22 15.98 19.56 -21.24
C THR A 22 14.70 19.37 -20.43
N GLY A 23 13.64 20.09 -20.78
CA GLY A 23 12.34 19.95 -20.12
C GLY A 23 11.72 18.55 -20.28
N SER A 24 11.87 17.96 -21.48
CA SER A 24 11.43 16.56 -21.73
C SER A 24 12.21 15.55 -20.91
N ALA A 25 13.54 15.75 -20.73
CA ALA A 25 14.33 14.88 -19.87
C ALA A 25 13.86 14.94 -18.41
N VAL A 26 13.55 16.14 -17.90
CA VAL A 26 12.97 16.32 -16.56
C VAL A 26 11.58 15.69 -16.47
N ALA A 27 10.73 15.91 -17.48
CA ALA A 27 9.39 15.34 -17.53
C ALA A 27 9.43 13.81 -17.53
N PHE A 28 10.31 13.23 -18.34
CA PHE A 28 10.52 11.78 -18.42
C PHE A 28 11.03 11.20 -17.09
N ALA A 29 12.00 11.87 -16.45
CA ALA A 29 12.50 11.50 -15.14
C ALA A 29 11.38 11.39 -14.11
N LEU A 30 10.59 12.44 -14.03
CA LEU A 30 9.53 12.53 -13.02
C LEU A 30 8.37 11.59 -13.34
N PHE A 31 8.02 11.45 -14.62
CA PHE A 31 7.04 10.47 -15.07
C PHE A 31 7.41 9.05 -14.63
N PHE A 32 8.64 8.60 -14.91
CA PHE A 32 9.08 7.26 -14.53
C PHE A 32 9.21 7.09 -13.02
N ALA A 33 9.74 8.09 -12.31
CA ALA A 33 9.86 8.03 -10.86
C ALA A 33 8.49 7.91 -10.16
N ILE A 34 7.53 8.75 -10.57
CA ILE A 34 6.16 8.70 -10.04
C ILE A 34 5.50 7.36 -10.39
N SER A 35 5.59 6.94 -11.66
CA SER A 35 4.97 5.69 -12.10
C SER A 35 5.54 4.49 -11.36
N LEU A 36 6.87 4.31 -11.35
CA LEU A 36 7.53 3.20 -10.68
C LEU A 36 7.16 3.14 -9.20
N ARG A 37 7.25 4.27 -8.50
CA ARG A 37 6.97 4.30 -7.06
C ARG A 37 5.49 4.13 -6.75
N SER A 38 4.59 4.67 -7.58
CA SER A 38 3.14 4.46 -7.44
C SER A 38 2.78 2.97 -7.58
N PHE A 39 3.34 2.27 -8.56
CA PHE A 39 3.14 0.83 -8.70
C PHE A 39 3.69 0.05 -7.51
N GLN A 40 4.92 0.32 -7.11
CA GLN A 40 5.57 -0.38 -6.01
C GLN A 40 4.78 -0.23 -4.71
N LEU A 41 4.45 1.00 -4.31
CA LEU A 41 3.70 1.25 -3.08
C LEU A 41 2.27 0.73 -3.17
N GLY A 42 1.62 0.85 -4.34
CA GLY A 42 0.26 0.35 -4.52
C GLY A 42 0.17 -1.17 -4.41
N ILE A 43 1.18 -1.90 -4.90
CA ILE A 43 1.28 -3.35 -4.70
C ILE A 43 1.39 -3.68 -3.21
N TYR A 44 2.23 -2.96 -2.45
CA TYR A 44 2.35 -3.21 -1.00
C TYR A 44 1.06 -2.91 -0.26
N GLU A 45 0.42 -1.78 -0.56
CA GLU A 45 -0.89 -1.43 0.00
C GLU A 45 -1.91 -2.54 -0.27
N HIS A 46 -1.97 -3.02 -1.52
CA HIS A 46 -2.88 -4.09 -1.91
C HIS A 46 -2.58 -5.42 -1.22
N MET A 47 -1.29 -5.79 -1.10
CA MET A 47 -0.86 -6.99 -0.36
C MET A 47 -1.29 -6.92 1.11
N VAL A 48 -0.98 -5.80 1.78
CA VAL A 48 -1.35 -5.60 3.18
C VAL A 48 -2.87 -5.56 3.34
N ASP A 49 -3.60 -4.84 2.49
CA ASP A 49 -5.06 -4.77 2.56
C ASP A 49 -5.72 -6.14 2.35
N THR A 50 -5.17 -6.96 1.48
CA THR A 50 -5.72 -8.29 1.20
C THR A 50 -5.46 -9.27 2.34
N LEU A 51 -4.25 -9.29 2.90
CA LEU A 51 -3.85 -10.23 3.94
C LEU A 51 -4.27 -9.78 5.35
N VAL A 52 -4.17 -8.48 5.59
CA VAL A 52 -4.37 -7.89 6.92
C VAL A 52 -5.77 -7.30 7.07
N GLY A 53 -6.22 -6.53 6.08
CA GLY A 53 -7.39 -5.66 6.22
C GLY A 53 -8.69 -6.36 6.60
N GLY A 54 -8.94 -7.55 6.06
CA GLY A 54 -10.21 -8.27 6.28
C GLY A 54 -10.18 -9.33 7.35
N ILE A 55 -9.03 -9.93 7.64
CA ILE A 55 -8.96 -11.17 8.44
C ILE A 55 -8.18 -11.00 9.72
N SER A 56 -6.94 -10.51 9.66
CA SER A 56 -6.09 -10.36 10.84
C SER A 56 -6.05 -8.96 11.45
N GLY A 57 -6.57 -7.95 10.74
CA GLY A 57 -6.59 -6.54 11.17
C GLY A 57 -5.22 -5.85 11.18
N TYR A 58 -5.21 -4.53 11.08
CA TYR A 58 -3.99 -3.72 11.12
C TYR A 58 -3.36 -3.68 12.51
N ILE A 59 -4.20 -3.51 13.52
CA ILE A 59 -3.84 -3.63 14.92
C ILE A 59 -4.79 -4.66 15.52
N GLN A 60 -4.27 -5.51 16.37
CA GLN A 60 -5.04 -6.52 17.07
C GLN A 60 -4.79 -6.45 18.57
N VAL A 61 -5.87 -6.59 19.30
CA VAL A 61 -5.85 -6.74 20.75
C VAL A 61 -6.34 -8.15 21.08
N SER A 62 -5.57 -8.92 21.82
CA SER A 62 -5.86 -10.28 22.23
C SER A 62 -5.19 -10.60 23.54
N ASP A 63 -5.45 -11.74 24.14
CA ASP A 63 -4.63 -12.23 25.25
C ASP A 63 -3.15 -12.26 24.85
N SER A 64 -2.27 -12.00 25.83
CA SER A 64 -0.81 -11.94 25.58
C SER A 64 -0.21 -13.26 25.12
N ALA A 65 -0.81 -14.39 25.47
CA ALA A 65 -0.40 -15.74 25.07
C ALA A 65 -1.13 -16.24 23.81
N TYR A 66 -2.08 -15.48 23.26
CA TYR A 66 -2.89 -15.90 22.13
C TYR A 66 -2.07 -16.22 20.86
N TRP A 67 -1.04 -15.44 20.60
CA TRP A 67 -0.13 -15.70 19.48
C TRP A 67 1.09 -16.49 19.93
N PRO A 68 1.52 -17.52 19.17
CA PRO A 68 1.05 -17.96 17.85
C PRO A 68 -0.02 -19.05 17.88
N ALA A 69 -0.42 -19.55 19.06
CA ALA A 69 -1.23 -20.76 19.19
C ALA A 69 -2.69 -20.59 18.73
N GLN A 70 -3.24 -19.37 18.78
CA GLN A 70 -4.64 -19.03 18.50
C GLN A 70 -5.62 -19.97 19.20
N ASN A 71 -5.31 -20.30 20.47
CA ASN A 71 -6.13 -21.18 21.29
C ASN A 71 -7.38 -20.44 21.77
N ILE A 72 -8.54 -21.02 21.55
CA ILE A 72 -9.83 -20.44 21.96
C ILE A 72 -9.93 -20.23 23.49
N ASP A 73 -9.23 -21.03 24.28
CA ASP A 73 -9.20 -20.90 25.74
C ASP A 73 -8.56 -19.59 26.22
N LEU A 74 -7.83 -18.90 25.35
CA LEU A 74 -7.24 -17.58 25.56
C LEU A 74 -8.15 -16.43 25.08
N ALA A 75 -9.42 -16.72 24.82
CA ALA A 75 -10.39 -15.69 24.49
C ALA A 75 -10.60 -14.76 25.70
N ILE A 76 -10.71 -13.45 25.43
CA ILE A 76 -10.94 -12.41 26.43
C ILE A 76 -12.43 -12.13 26.58
N PRO A 77 -12.92 -11.76 27.79
CA PRO A 77 -14.31 -11.38 27.96
C PRO A 77 -14.70 -10.18 27.12
N GLU A 78 -15.90 -10.20 26.57
CA GLU A 78 -16.46 -9.05 25.88
C GLU A 78 -16.52 -7.82 26.77
N ASN A 79 -16.03 -6.69 26.26
CA ASN A 79 -16.09 -5.39 26.94
C ASN A 79 -16.68 -4.32 26.01
N PRO A 80 -18.03 -4.19 25.99
CA PRO A 80 -18.69 -3.23 25.10
C PRO A 80 -18.32 -1.77 25.38
N GLN A 81 -18.04 -1.42 26.64
CA GLN A 81 -17.65 -0.05 27.01
C GLN A 81 -16.28 0.30 26.45
N TRP A 82 -15.32 -0.61 26.59
CA TRP A 82 -13.98 -0.45 26.03
C TRP A 82 -14.02 -0.38 24.49
N LYS A 83 -14.81 -1.25 23.85
CA LYS A 83 -15.03 -1.19 22.39
C LYS A 83 -15.57 0.17 21.96
N LYS A 84 -16.60 0.68 22.64
CA LYS A 84 -17.18 1.99 22.35
C LYS A 84 -16.19 3.16 22.54
N THR A 85 -15.28 3.05 23.51
CA THR A 85 -14.21 4.03 23.69
C THR A 85 -13.28 4.06 22.50
N LEU A 86 -12.91 2.91 21.94
CA LEU A 86 -12.11 2.81 20.72
C LEU A 86 -12.85 3.32 19.48
N GLU A 87 -14.13 3.02 19.34
CA GLU A 87 -14.96 3.49 18.23
C GLU A 87 -15.11 5.01 18.17
N ASN A 88 -15.00 5.68 19.34
CA ASN A 88 -15.04 7.13 19.44
C ASN A 88 -13.69 7.82 19.23
N ASP A 89 -12.60 7.09 19.04
CA ASP A 89 -11.27 7.65 18.81
C ASP A 89 -11.11 8.08 17.33
N ASN A 90 -10.78 9.34 17.12
CA ASN A 90 -10.63 9.93 15.78
C ASN A 90 -9.51 9.29 14.93
N ARG A 91 -8.62 8.52 15.53
CA ARG A 91 -7.54 7.80 14.85
C ARG A 91 -8.00 6.47 14.30
N ILE A 92 -9.14 5.95 14.78
CA ILE A 92 -9.66 4.61 14.50
C ILE A 92 -10.84 4.69 13.53
N LYS A 93 -10.78 3.93 12.46
CA LYS A 93 -11.84 3.84 11.45
C LYS A 93 -12.88 2.78 11.83
N SER A 94 -12.46 1.63 12.36
CA SER A 94 -13.36 0.55 12.78
C SER A 94 -12.74 -0.36 13.82
N VAL A 95 -13.59 -0.92 14.68
CA VAL A 95 -13.24 -1.89 15.73
C VAL A 95 -14.12 -3.12 15.54
N ARG A 96 -13.51 -4.28 15.34
CA ARG A 96 -14.23 -5.50 14.94
C ARG A 96 -13.79 -6.70 15.78
N PRO A 97 -14.65 -7.29 16.59
CA PRO A 97 -14.31 -8.51 17.31
C PRO A 97 -14.14 -9.68 16.32
N ARG A 98 -13.29 -10.63 16.71
CA ARG A 98 -13.05 -11.91 16.05
C ARG A 98 -13.06 -13.03 17.05
N LEU A 99 -13.57 -14.16 16.65
CA LEU A 99 -13.40 -15.42 17.34
C LEU A 99 -12.87 -16.42 16.33
N THR A 100 -11.77 -17.09 16.63
CA THR A 100 -11.14 -18.03 15.70
C THR A 100 -10.74 -19.31 16.41
N GLY A 101 -10.73 -20.39 15.67
CA GLY A 101 -10.25 -21.68 16.13
C GLY A 101 -10.07 -22.65 14.97
N PHE A 102 -9.79 -23.89 15.28
CA PHE A 102 -9.59 -24.93 14.29
C PHE A 102 -10.63 -26.04 14.46
N ALA A 103 -11.07 -26.58 13.33
CA ALA A 103 -11.95 -27.74 13.30
C ALA A 103 -11.62 -28.64 12.11
N LEU A 104 -11.87 -29.91 12.27
CA LEU A 104 -11.95 -30.85 11.17
C LEU A 104 -13.33 -30.68 10.53
N LEU A 105 -13.37 -30.25 9.29
CA LEU A 105 -14.57 -30.21 8.47
C LEU A 105 -14.65 -31.48 7.63
N SER A 106 -15.76 -32.14 7.70
CA SER A 106 -15.99 -33.44 7.00
C SER A 106 -17.24 -33.37 6.15
N SER A 107 -17.11 -33.69 4.88
CA SER A 107 -18.21 -34.03 3.99
C SER A 107 -18.44 -35.56 4.02
N GLU A 108 -19.33 -36.07 3.17
CA GLU A 108 -19.55 -37.52 3.05
C GLU A 108 -18.30 -38.28 2.55
N LYS A 109 -17.38 -37.61 1.82
CA LYS A 109 -16.26 -38.25 1.11
C LYS A 109 -14.91 -37.81 1.59
N GLU A 110 -14.77 -36.53 1.97
CA GLU A 110 -13.50 -35.88 2.23
C GLU A 110 -13.51 -35.17 3.58
N SER A 111 -12.33 -35.01 4.17
CA SER A 111 -12.16 -34.27 5.41
C SER A 111 -10.93 -33.36 5.31
N SER A 112 -11.02 -32.16 5.88
CA SER A 112 -9.94 -31.18 5.88
C SER A 112 -9.91 -30.41 7.19
N VAL A 113 -8.72 -30.10 7.68
CA VAL A 113 -8.55 -29.18 8.81
C VAL A 113 -8.77 -27.76 8.32
N ALA A 114 -9.70 -27.06 8.92
CA ALA A 114 -10.02 -25.68 8.61
C ALA A 114 -9.83 -24.78 9.83
N GLN A 115 -9.45 -23.54 9.57
CA GLN A 115 -9.52 -22.45 10.52
C GLN A 115 -10.89 -21.79 10.37
N TRP A 116 -11.73 -21.90 11.38
CA TRP A 116 -12.99 -21.15 11.38
C TRP A 116 -12.79 -19.76 11.97
N ILE A 117 -13.50 -18.78 11.40
CA ILE A 117 -13.38 -17.37 11.71
C ILE A 117 -14.78 -16.80 11.91
N GLY A 118 -15.10 -16.41 13.13
CA GLY A 118 -16.34 -15.72 13.47
C GLY A 118 -16.25 -14.24 13.10
N VAL A 119 -17.17 -13.79 12.23
CA VAL A 119 -17.21 -12.44 11.65
C VAL A 119 -18.57 -11.81 11.88
N ASP A 120 -18.60 -10.59 12.37
CA ASP A 120 -19.81 -9.80 12.47
C ASP A 120 -20.05 -9.05 11.14
N PHE A 121 -20.80 -9.64 10.23
CA PHE A 121 -21.08 -9.07 8.91
C PHE A 121 -21.88 -7.76 8.95
N GLU A 122 -22.54 -7.42 10.05
CA GLU A 122 -23.26 -6.16 10.20
C GLU A 122 -22.31 -4.99 10.47
N GLN A 123 -21.21 -5.26 11.18
CA GLN A 123 -20.17 -4.27 11.51
C GLN A 123 -18.99 -4.28 10.54
N GLU A 124 -18.96 -5.20 9.60
CA GLU A 124 -17.91 -5.33 8.60
C GLU A 124 -18.13 -4.41 7.41
N ASP A 125 -17.03 -4.16 6.69
CA ASP A 125 -17.13 -3.58 5.35
C ASP A 125 -17.84 -4.59 4.43
N THR A 126 -19.14 -4.34 4.24
CA THR A 126 -19.99 -5.19 3.43
C THR A 126 -19.45 -5.36 2.00
N ALA A 127 -18.76 -4.35 1.48
CA ALA A 127 -18.14 -4.40 0.15
C ALA A 127 -16.97 -5.40 0.13
N PHE A 128 -16.17 -5.45 1.21
CA PHE A 128 -15.06 -6.40 1.30
C PHE A 128 -15.52 -7.86 1.11
N TRP A 129 -16.56 -8.25 1.82
CA TRP A 129 -17.07 -9.62 1.77
C TRP A 129 -17.89 -9.90 0.50
N LYS A 130 -18.75 -8.96 0.06
CA LYS A 130 -19.54 -9.10 -1.18
C LYS A 130 -18.67 -9.27 -2.41
N ASN A 131 -17.58 -8.54 -2.52
CA ASN A 131 -16.67 -8.65 -3.66
C ASN A 131 -15.92 -9.99 -3.70
N ARG A 132 -15.83 -10.67 -2.55
CA ARG A 132 -15.15 -11.97 -2.41
C ARG A 132 -16.10 -13.16 -2.54
N LEU A 133 -17.40 -12.96 -2.45
CA LEU A 133 -18.38 -14.03 -2.65
C LEU A 133 -18.36 -14.50 -4.11
N ARG A 134 -18.16 -15.78 -4.33
CA ARG A 134 -18.19 -16.41 -5.66
C ARG A 134 -19.48 -17.15 -5.92
N SER A 135 -20.04 -17.81 -4.90
CA SER A 135 -21.32 -18.50 -4.96
C SER A 135 -22.04 -18.35 -3.62
N GLY A 136 -23.36 -18.49 -3.64
CA GLY A 136 -24.19 -18.42 -2.43
C GLY A 136 -24.64 -17.01 -2.03
N ASN A 137 -25.01 -16.85 -0.78
CA ASN A 137 -25.60 -15.62 -0.23
C ASN A 137 -25.08 -15.36 1.20
N PHE A 138 -24.91 -14.08 1.61
CA PHE A 138 -24.54 -13.69 2.98
C PHE A 138 -25.72 -13.67 3.97
N ASN A 139 -26.94 -13.75 3.50
CA ASN A 139 -28.12 -13.78 4.37
C ASN A 139 -28.99 -15.01 4.06
N PRO A 140 -28.47 -16.22 4.27
CA PRO A 140 -29.24 -17.42 4.07
C PRO A 140 -30.32 -17.49 5.16
N ASN A 141 -31.57 -17.72 4.73
CA ASN A 141 -32.73 -17.85 5.63
C ASN A 141 -32.74 -19.27 6.25
N LEU A 142 -31.70 -19.58 7.03
CA LEU A 142 -31.50 -20.89 7.64
C LEU A 142 -32.00 -20.86 9.08
N LYS A 143 -33.07 -21.61 9.36
CA LYS A 143 -33.71 -21.62 10.68
C LYS A 143 -33.12 -22.63 11.68
N LYS A 144 -32.28 -23.56 11.27
CA LYS A 144 -31.84 -24.68 12.11
C LYS A 144 -30.36 -25.00 12.16
N ASN A 145 -29.59 -24.64 11.16
CA ASN A 145 -28.17 -25.01 11.07
C ASN A 145 -27.30 -23.80 10.93
N ILE A 146 -26.08 -23.91 11.38
CA ILE A 146 -25.06 -22.83 11.32
C ILE A 146 -24.61 -22.65 9.88
N PRO A 147 -24.76 -21.45 9.26
CA PRO A 147 -24.27 -21.19 7.94
C PRO A 147 -22.74 -21.00 7.97
N VAL A 148 -22.06 -21.60 7.00
CA VAL A 148 -20.62 -21.46 6.82
C VAL A 148 -20.28 -21.03 5.39
N TRP A 149 -19.37 -20.07 5.26
CA TRP A 149 -18.79 -19.67 3.98
C TRP A 149 -17.38 -20.23 3.90
N LEU A 150 -17.15 -21.13 2.97
CA LEU A 150 -15.86 -21.79 2.79
C LEU A 150 -14.97 -21.02 1.82
N GLY A 151 -13.67 -20.99 2.07
CA GLY A 151 -12.72 -20.61 1.04
C GLY A 151 -12.93 -21.50 -0.20
N LYS A 152 -12.87 -20.92 -1.39
CA LYS A 152 -13.15 -21.63 -2.65
C LYS A 152 -12.37 -22.95 -2.76
N ARG A 153 -11.07 -22.91 -2.48
CA ARG A 153 -10.20 -24.08 -2.54
C ARG A 153 -10.50 -25.12 -1.45
N LEU A 154 -11.01 -24.70 -0.29
CA LEU A 154 -11.47 -25.61 0.76
C LEU A 154 -12.74 -26.33 0.33
N ALA A 155 -13.71 -25.62 -0.25
CA ALA A 155 -14.93 -26.22 -0.78
C ALA A 155 -14.64 -27.23 -1.91
N GLU A 156 -13.74 -26.87 -2.83
CA GLU A 156 -13.26 -27.78 -3.88
C GLU A 156 -12.58 -29.04 -3.26
N GLY A 157 -11.73 -28.86 -2.24
CA GLY A 157 -11.05 -29.97 -1.55
C GLY A 157 -11.99 -30.90 -0.77
N LEU A 158 -13.07 -30.35 -0.20
CA LEU A 158 -14.13 -31.14 0.46
C LEU A 158 -15.16 -31.72 -0.51
N ASN A 159 -15.10 -31.34 -1.78
CA ASN A 159 -16.05 -31.71 -2.83
C ASN A 159 -17.50 -31.38 -2.45
N VAL A 160 -17.74 -30.14 -2.00
CA VAL A 160 -19.05 -29.65 -1.56
C VAL A 160 -19.49 -28.41 -2.32
N ASP A 161 -20.80 -28.29 -2.53
CA ASP A 161 -21.45 -27.15 -3.16
C ASP A 161 -22.32 -26.36 -2.15
N VAL A 162 -22.83 -25.20 -2.58
CA VAL A 162 -23.75 -24.38 -1.78
C VAL A 162 -25.04 -25.14 -1.49
N GLY A 163 -25.39 -25.27 -0.21
CA GLY A 163 -26.54 -26.00 0.29
C GLY A 163 -26.17 -27.34 0.90
N ASP A 164 -24.99 -27.86 0.67
CA ASP A 164 -24.54 -29.11 1.28
C ASP A 164 -24.32 -28.93 2.78
N THR A 165 -24.45 -30.05 3.50
CA THR A 165 -24.23 -30.13 4.95
C THR A 165 -22.87 -30.80 5.21
N ILE A 166 -22.06 -30.18 6.05
CA ILE A 166 -20.79 -30.73 6.52
C ILE A 166 -20.78 -30.82 8.03
N VAL A 167 -19.98 -31.71 8.57
CA VAL A 167 -19.76 -31.87 10.01
C VAL A 167 -18.54 -31.08 10.40
N GLY A 168 -18.67 -30.21 11.41
CA GLY A 168 -17.54 -29.53 12.04
C GLY A 168 -17.20 -30.15 13.38
N LEU A 169 -15.96 -30.57 13.58
CA LEU A 169 -15.44 -31.15 14.81
C LEU A 169 -14.18 -30.42 15.25
N GLY A 170 -14.18 -29.83 16.43
CA GLY A 170 -13.04 -29.10 16.95
C GLY A 170 -13.00 -28.98 18.47
N GLN A 171 -12.00 -28.29 18.95
CA GLN A 171 -11.94 -27.90 20.36
C GLN A 171 -12.85 -26.70 20.58
N GLY A 172 -13.75 -26.82 21.57
CA GLY A 172 -14.51 -25.71 22.10
C GLY A 172 -13.82 -25.04 23.27
N TYR A 173 -14.46 -23.98 23.79
CA TYR A 173 -13.97 -23.17 24.90
C TYR A 173 -13.89 -23.99 26.21
N GLN A 174 -12.79 -23.83 26.97
CA GLN A 174 -12.51 -24.51 28.24
C GLN A 174 -12.61 -26.04 28.18
N GLY A 175 -12.09 -26.63 27.11
CA GLY A 175 -12.09 -28.08 26.92
C GLY A 175 -13.45 -28.65 26.47
N GLY A 176 -14.40 -27.78 26.14
CA GLY A 176 -15.65 -28.18 25.48
C GLY A 176 -15.36 -28.79 24.10
N MET A 177 -16.37 -29.44 23.52
CA MET A 177 -16.29 -29.96 22.17
C MET A 177 -17.11 -29.04 21.23
N ALA A 178 -16.47 -28.50 20.20
CA ALA A 178 -17.14 -27.83 19.09
C ALA A 178 -17.61 -28.94 18.11
N ASN A 179 -18.88 -29.23 18.08
CA ASN A 179 -19.46 -30.27 17.23
C ASN A 179 -20.82 -29.82 16.73
N ASP A 180 -20.94 -29.56 15.42
CA ASP A 180 -22.24 -29.18 14.85
C ASP A 180 -22.29 -29.50 13.34
N LEU A 181 -23.52 -29.43 12.82
CA LEU A 181 -23.82 -29.53 11.39
C LEU A 181 -23.80 -28.12 10.78
N LEU A 182 -22.89 -27.90 9.86
CA LEU A 182 -22.71 -26.63 9.15
C LEU A 182 -23.31 -26.72 7.75
N ILE A 183 -24.09 -25.74 7.33
CA ILE A 183 -24.59 -25.66 5.95
C ILE A 183 -23.69 -24.70 5.14
N VAL A 184 -23.19 -25.14 4.00
CA VAL A 184 -22.42 -24.33 3.08
C VAL A 184 -23.30 -23.23 2.49
N ALA A 185 -23.18 -22.01 3.00
CA ALA A 185 -23.94 -20.84 2.59
C ALA A 185 -23.34 -20.13 1.36
N GLY A 186 -22.05 -20.37 1.09
CA GLY A 186 -21.37 -19.80 -0.04
C GLY A 186 -19.88 -20.14 -0.07
N THR A 187 -19.23 -19.72 -1.15
CA THR A 187 -17.77 -19.83 -1.32
C THR A 187 -17.14 -18.46 -1.47
N LEU A 188 -15.95 -18.28 -0.89
CA LEU A 188 -15.21 -17.02 -0.84
C LEU A 188 -13.88 -17.13 -1.58
N ALA A 189 -13.56 -16.13 -2.41
CA ALA A 189 -12.23 -15.93 -2.94
C ALA A 189 -11.50 -14.89 -2.08
N LEU A 190 -10.62 -15.35 -1.20
CA LEU A 190 -9.99 -14.50 -0.18
C LEU A 190 -8.72 -13.80 -0.67
N GLY A 191 -8.30 -14.04 -1.92
CA GLY A 191 -7.12 -13.44 -2.52
C GLY A 191 -5.78 -14.06 -2.05
N ASN A 192 -5.84 -15.00 -1.10
CA ASN A 192 -4.69 -15.78 -0.67
C ASN A 192 -5.03 -17.28 -0.78
N PRO A 193 -4.37 -18.03 -1.68
CA PRO A 193 -4.64 -19.43 -1.92
C PRO A 193 -4.46 -20.34 -0.69
N GLU A 194 -3.50 -20.06 0.17
CA GLU A 194 -3.28 -20.83 1.39
C GLU A 194 -4.38 -20.61 2.42
N LEU A 195 -4.88 -19.37 2.50
CA LEU A 195 -6.01 -19.04 3.33
C LEU A 195 -7.30 -19.68 2.78
N GLU A 196 -7.51 -19.62 1.45
CA GLU A 196 -8.66 -20.24 0.79
C GLU A 196 -8.74 -21.75 0.98
N LYS A 197 -7.61 -22.43 1.16
CA LYS A 197 -7.56 -23.87 1.48
C LYS A 197 -8.00 -24.20 2.89
N ARG A 198 -8.02 -23.22 3.80
CA ARG A 198 -8.23 -23.48 5.24
C ARG A 198 -9.34 -22.65 5.86
N ALA A 199 -9.78 -21.56 5.25
CA ALA A 199 -10.73 -20.66 5.88
C ALA A 199 -12.16 -21.15 5.78
N ALA A 200 -12.84 -21.18 6.94
CA ALA A 200 -14.27 -21.35 7.08
C ALA A 200 -14.82 -20.16 7.87
N VAL A 201 -15.65 -19.33 7.25
CA VAL A 201 -16.17 -18.11 7.87
C VAL A 201 -17.57 -18.38 8.42
N LEU A 202 -17.79 -18.00 9.67
CA LEU A 202 -19.07 -18.12 10.38
C LEU A 202 -19.56 -16.72 10.77
N ARG A 203 -20.84 -16.54 11.02
CA ARG A 203 -21.30 -15.34 11.73
C ARG A 203 -20.76 -15.36 13.14
N PHE A 204 -20.47 -14.20 13.71
CA PHE A 204 -19.83 -14.12 15.04
C PHE A 204 -20.62 -14.87 16.11
N ASN A 205 -21.94 -14.69 16.18
CA ASN A 205 -22.78 -15.38 17.13
C ASN A 205 -22.83 -16.90 16.90
N ASP A 206 -22.84 -17.34 15.63
CA ASP A 206 -22.81 -18.76 15.30
C ASP A 206 -21.44 -19.39 15.67
N ALA A 207 -20.35 -18.63 15.57
CA ALA A 207 -19.03 -19.06 16.00
C ALA A 207 -18.95 -19.21 17.53
N GLN A 208 -19.61 -18.31 18.29
CA GLN A 208 -19.75 -18.45 19.75
C GLN A 208 -20.59 -19.69 20.11
N GLU A 209 -21.68 -19.95 19.39
CA GLU A 209 -22.51 -21.12 19.58
C GLU A 209 -21.72 -22.39 19.26
N PHE A 210 -21.10 -22.47 18.10
CA PHE A 210 -20.28 -23.61 17.66
C PHE A 210 -19.18 -23.98 18.66
N SER A 211 -18.49 -22.96 19.21
CA SER A 211 -17.37 -23.16 20.12
C SER A 211 -17.72 -23.18 21.61
N GLY A 212 -18.95 -22.80 21.97
CA GLY A 212 -19.34 -22.60 23.37
C GLY A 212 -18.71 -21.38 24.06
N ALA A 213 -18.07 -20.48 23.32
CA ALA A 213 -17.37 -19.29 23.84
C ALA A 213 -18.31 -18.07 23.91
N TYR A 214 -19.45 -18.21 24.55
CA TYR A 214 -20.44 -17.13 24.70
C TYR A 214 -19.87 -15.94 25.49
N GLY A 215 -20.09 -14.72 24.97
CA GLY A 215 -19.60 -13.48 25.59
C GLY A 215 -18.08 -13.36 25.60
N MET A 216 -17.39 -14.02 24.67
CA MET A 216 -15.93 -14.00 24.55
C MET A 216 -15.49 -13.48 23.19
N TRP A 217 -14.38 -12.76 23.16
CA TRP A 217 -13.64 -12.36 21.95
C TRP A 217 -12.30 -13.10 21.91
N GLY A 218 -11.96 -13.75 20.83
CA GLY A 218 -10.61 -14.29 20.63
C GLY A 218 -9.61 -13.15 20.39
N SER A 219 -10.05 -12.14 19.64
CA SER A 219 -9.29 -10.92 19.43
C SER A 219 -10.19 -9.76 18.99
N VAL A 220 -9.67 -8.52 19.08
CA VAL A 220 -10.33 -7.33 18.55
C VAL A 220 -9.45 -6.71 17.50
N LEU A 221 -9.98 -6.60 16.28
CA LEU A 221 -9.29 -6.01 15.14
C LEU A 221 -9.59 -4.52 15.08
N ILE A 222 -8.55 -3.72 14.97
CA ILE A 222 -8.63 -2.26 14.88
C ILE A 222 -8.05 -1.83 13.54
N THR A 223 -8.85 -1.10 12.76
CA THR A 223 -8.42 -0.49 11.51
C THR A 223 -8.20 1.00 11.74
N PRO A 224 -6.98 1.53 11.62
CA PRO A 224 -6.71 2.96 11.73
C PRO A 224 -7.09 3.68 10.43
N TYR A 225 -7.33 5.01 10.51
CA TYR A 225 -7.44 5.83 9.31
C TYR A 225 -6.12 5.92 8.54
N GLN A 226 -4.98 5.97 9.27
CA GLN A 226 -3.63 5.97 8.70
C GLN A 226 -3.00 4.59 8.91
N LYS A 227 -3.21 3.71 7.93
CA LYS A 227 -2.79 2.30 7.99
C LYS A 227 -1.28 2.12 8.13
N GLU A 228 -0.51 3.02 7.54
CA GLU A 228 0.97 3.05 7.58
C GLU A 228 1.53 3.38 8.98
N LYS A 229 0.70 3.88 9.88
CA LYS A 229 1.08 4.19 11.27
C LYS A 229 0.62 3.14 12.28
N SER A 230 0.23 1.96 11.84
CA SER A 230 -0.31 0.90 12.70
C SER A 230 0.61 0.56 13.87
N LEU A 231 1.91 0.43 13.65
CA LEU A 231 2.88 0.12 14.69
C LEU A 231 2.95 1.21 15.77
N SER A 232 3.09 2.49 15.36
CA SER A 232 3.17 3.60 16.30
C SER A 232 1.85 3.83 17.03
N LEU A 233 0.73 3.67 16.34
CA LEU A 233 -0.60 3.82 16.94
C LEU A 233 -0.90 2.68 17.91
N SER A 234 -0.52 1.45 17.61
CA SER A 234 -0.64 0.30 18.51
C SER A 234 0.08 0.59 19.86
N SER A 235 1.32 1.08 19.81
CA SER A 235 2.09 1.43 20.98
C SER A 235 1.46 2.59 21.78
N GLN A 236 0.91 3.60 21.12
CA GLN A 236 0.21 4.72 21.80
C GLN A 236 -1.06 4.24 22.48
N LEU A 237 -1.94 3.53 21.75
CA LEU A 237 -3.20 3.04 22.28
C LEU A 237 -2.99 2.06 23.44
N SER A 238 -1.97 1.22 23.40
CA SER A 238 -1.64 0.30 24.50
C SER A 238 -1.27 1.01 25.80
N SER A 239 -0.67 2.20 25.70
CA SER A 239 -0.34 3.03 26.87
C SER A 239 -1.54 3.82 27.41
N GLU A 240 -2.45 4.25 26.52
CA GLU A 240 -3.63 5.06 26.85
C GLU A 240 -4.80 4.20 27.36
N LEU A 241 -5.03 3.05 26.73
CA LEU A 241 -6.21 2.19 26.92
C LEU A 241 -5.77 0.79 27.39
N LYS A 242 -5.37 0.68 28.64
CA LYS A 242 -4.98 -0.60 29.24
C LYS A 242 -6.19 -1.50 29.39
N LEU A 243 -6.10 -2.72 28.85
CA LEU A 243 -7.01 -3.83 29.09
C LEU A 243 -6.20 -4.92 29.83
N GLU A 244 -6.62 -5.29 31.04
CA GLU A 244 -5.90 -6.29 31.83
C GLU A 244 -5.81 -7.64 31.07
N GLY A 245 -4.60 -8.20 31.04
CA GLY A 245 -4.34 -9.48 30.34
C GLY A 245 -4.26 -9.38 28.82
N ALA A 246 -4.57 -8.23 28.20
CA ALA A 246 -4.51 -8.05 26.77
C ALA A 246 -3.20 -7.46 26.27
N SER A 247 -2.74 -7.95 25.14
CA SER A 247 -1.58 -7.45 24.39
C SER A 247 -2.05 -6.78 23.09
N TRP A 248 -1.39 -5.68 22.77
CA TRP A 248 -1.59 -4.93 21.54
C TRP A 248 -0.49 -5.29 20.55
N SER A 249 -0.84 -5.66 19.35
CA SER A 249 0.12 -6.00 18.32
C SER A 249 -0.28 -5.39 16.98
N SER A 250 0.69 -4.84 16.26
CA SER A 250 0.50 -4.39 14.89
C SER A 250 0.65 -5.56 13.92
N TRP A 251 0.20 -5.39 12.69
CA TRP A 251 0.40 -6.40 11.65
C TRP A 251 1.90 -6.62 11.37
N GLU A 252 2.73 -5.59 11.48
CA GLU A 252 4.18 -5.66 11.27
C GLU A 252 4.88 -6.56 12.30
N GLU A 253 4.31 -6.67 13.50
CA GLU A 253 4.82 -7.55 14.56
C GLU A 253 4.34 -8.98 14.38
N ARG A 254 3.10 -9.15 13.89
CA ARG A 254 2.48 -10.48 13.68
C ARG A 254 2.91 -11.15 12.38
N MET A 255 3.29 -10.36 11.37
CA MET A 255 3.73 -10.82 10.05
C MET A 255 5.12 -10.25 9.70
N PRO A 256 6.17 -10.59 10.48
CA PRO A 256 7.51 -10.05 10.27
C PRO A 256 8.08 -10.45 8.91
N GLU A 257 7.71 -11.62 8.37
CA GLU A 257 8.14 -12.08 7.05
C GLU A 257 7.59 -11.17 5.94
N LEU A 258 6.30 -10.84 5.98
CA LEU A 258 5.68 -9.90 5.03
C LEU A 258 6.35 -8.53 5.09
N LYS A 259 6.60 -8.02 6.31
CA LYS A 259 7.31 -6.76 6.51
C LYS A 259 8.72 -6.80 5.89
N GLN A 260 9.47 -7.88 6.10
CA GLN A 260 10.82 -8.05 5.55
C GLN A 260 10.80 -8.09 4.02
N ILE A 261 9.85 -8.81 3.42
CA ILE A 261 9.69 -8.85 1.95
C ILE A 261 9.44 -7.44 1.40
N ILE A 262 8.49 -6.69 1.99
CA ILE A 262 8.18 -5.32 1.58
C ILE A 262 9.41 -4.41 1.74
N GLN A 263 10.15 -4.52 2.84
CA GLN A 263 11.34 -3.70 3.08
C GLN A 263 12.46 -4.01 2.09
N ALA A 264 12.72 -5.29 1.82
CA ALA A 264 13.76 -5.72 0.88
C ALA A 264 13.44 -5.26 -0.55
N ASP A 265 12.21 -5.44 -1.01
CA ASP A 265 11.78 -4.99 -2.34
C ASP A 265 11.77 -3.46 -2.44
N SER A 266 11.33 -2.75 -1.38
CA SER A 266 11.36 -1.28 -1.33
C SER A 266 12.80 -0.75 -1.42
N ALA A 267 13.77 -1.41 -0.77
CA ALA A 267 15.18 -1.05 -0.88
C ALA A 267 15.69 -1.25 -2.32
N GLY A 268 15.30 -2.35 -2.98
CA GLY A 268 15.59 -2.57 -4.40
C GLY A 268 15.04 -1.46 -5.29
N GLY A 269 13.80 -1.04 -5.07
CA GLY A 269 13.18 0.08 -5.78
C GLY A 269 13.90 1.41 -5.60
N VAL A 270 14.42 1.69 -4.40
CA VAL A 270 15.25 2.89 -4.14
C VAL A 270 16.54 2.85 -4.95
N VAL A 271 17.18 1.69 -5.08
CA VAL A 271 18.38 1.52 -5.92
C VAL A 271 18.06 1.80 -7.39
N VAL A 272 16.95 1.29 -7.91
CA VAL A 272 16.51 1.54 -9.30
C VAL A 272 16.25 3.03 -9.52
N LEU A 273 15.58 3.70 -8.59
CA LEU A 273 15.34 5.15 -8.64
C LEU A 273 16.66 5.94 -8.58
N PHE A 274 17.61 5.52 -7.76
CA PHE A 274 18.94 6.15 -7.70
C PHE A 274 19.67 6.06 -9.04
N ILE A 275 19.65 4.88 -9.68
CA ILE A 275 20.22 4.69 -11.02
C ILE A 275 19.52 5.61 -12.03
N LEU A 276 18.18 5.63 -12.02
CA LEU A 276 17.38 6.50 -12.89
C LEU A 276 17.79 7.97 -12.74
N TYR A 277 17.84 8.47 -11.51
CA TYR A 277 18.22 9.85 -11.22
C TYR A 277 19.67 10.16 -11.62
N THR A 278 20.56 9.21 -11.43
CA THR A 278 21.97 9.34 -11.83
C THR A 278 22.09 9.49 -13.35
N VAL A 279 21.47 8.61 -14.12
CA VAL A 279 21.48 8.66 -15.59
C VAL A 279 20.92 9.98 -16.11
N ILE A 280 19.78 10.41 -15.54
CA ILE A 280 19.14 11.67 -15.94
C ILE A 280 19.99 12.89 -15.54
N SER A 281 20.62 12.85 -14.37
CA SER A 281 21.53 13.92 -13.92
C SER A 281 22.68 14.12 -14.90
N PHE A 282 23.30 13.05 -15.39
CA PHE A 282 24.34 13.14 -16.41
C PHE A 282 23.79 13.65 -17.74
N GLY A 283 22.62 13.26 -18.18
CA GLY A 283 21.96 13.78 -19.36
C GLY A 283 21.67 15.28 -19.25
N LEU A 284 21.14 15.73 -18.12
CA LEU A 284 20.90 17.14 -17.84
C LEU A 284 22.22 17.93 -17.77
N LEU A 285 23.26 17.39 -17.12
CA LEU A 285 24.57 18.01 -17.04
C LEU A 285 25.15 18.22 -18.43
N GLY A 286 25.12 17.22 -19.32
CA GLY A 286 25.58 17.32 -20.68
C GLY A 286 24.87 18.44 -21.47
N THR A 287 23.55 18.54 -21.36
CA THR A 287 22.76 19.61 -22.00
C THR A 287 23.09 20.98 -21.43
N MET A 288 23.31 21.10 -20.12
CA MET A 288 23.68 22.37 -19.45
C MET A 288 25.10 22.80 -19.78
N ILE A 289 26.04 21.86 -19.88
CA ILE A 289 27.42 22.14 -20.33
C ILE A 289 27.42 22.71 -21.76
N MET A 290 26.67 22.05 -22.65
CA MET A 290 26.55 22.49 -24.03
C MET A 290 25.98 23.92 -24.13
N LEU A 291 24.87 24.15 -23.38
CA LEU A 291 24.23 25.47 -23.32
C LEU A 291 25.18 26.56 -22.82
N ALA A 292 25.95 26.30 -21.78
CA ALA A 292 26.91 27.26 -21.22
C ALA A 292 28.08 27.55 -22.19
N SER A 293 28.59 26.51 -22.88
CA SER A 293 29.68 26.65 -23.83
C SER A 293 29.31 27.52 -25.06
N GLU A 294 28.12 27.31 -25.63
CA GLU A 294 27.63 28.08 -26.76
C GLU A 294 27.31 29.53 -26.40
N ARG A 295 26.86 29.80 -25.20
CA ARG A 295 26.54 31.16 -24.73
C ARG A 295 27.73 31.88 -24.09
N ARG A 296 28.89 31.23 -24.03
CA ARG A 296 30.09 31.83 -23.41
C ARG A 296 30.46 33.17 -24.03
N ARG A 297 30.39 33.31 -25.38
CA ARG A 297 30.65 34.58 -26.09
C ARG A 297 29.62 35.66 -25.74
N GLU A 298 28.33 35.30 -25.65
CA GLU A 298 27.24 36.20 -25.23
C GLU A 298 27.49 36.72 -23.80
N PHE A 299 27.84 35.82 -22.86
CA PHE A 299 28.17 36.22 -21.48
C PHE A 299 29.38 37.17 -21.42
N THR A 300 30.44 36.89 -22.17
CA THR A 300 31.63 37.75 -22.23
C THR A 300 31.27 39.15 -22.76
N MET A 301 30.48 39.26 -23.83
CA MET A 301 30.04 40.55 -24.37
C MET A 301 29.17 41.32 -23.35
N GLN A 302 28.23 40.65 -22.67
CA GLN A 302 27.37 41.29 -21.66
C GLN A 302 28.20 41.81 -20.46
N ILE A 303 29.22 41.07 -20.03
CA ILE A 303 30.12 41.48 -18.97
C ILE A 303 30.93 42.70 -19.43
N ALA A 304 31.42 42.72 -20.68
CA ALA A 304 32.14 43.87 -21.26
C ALA A 304 31.27 45.14 -21.37
N LEU A 305 29.95 44.98 -21.55
CA LEU A 305 28.94 46.05 -21.51
C LEU A 305 28.54 46.47 -20.09
N GLY A 306 29.21 45.94 -19.04
CA GLY A 306 29.00 46.35 -17.66
C GLY A 306 27.91 45.54 -16.88
N VAL A 307 27.35 44.46 -17.43
CA VAL A 307 26.41 43.63 -16.69
C VAL A 307 27.15 42.86 -15.60
N LYS A 308 26.65 42.93 -14.35
CA LYS A 308 27.26 42.22 -13.22
C LYS A 308 27.14 40.72 -13.41
N ARG A 309 28.22 39.97 -13.14
CA ARG A 309 28.25 38.48 -13.22
C ARG A 309 27.17 37.80 -12.38
N SER A 310 26.88 38.38 -11.20
CA SER A 310 25.81 37.87 -10.32
C SER A 310 24.42 37.97 -10.95
N VAL A 311 24.17 38.96 -11.80
CA VAL A 311 22.92 39.09 -12.53
C VAL A 311 22.80 38.00 -13.59
N LEU A 312 23.86 37.75 -14.36
CA LEU A 312 23.91 36.72 -15.38
C LEU A 312 23.76 35.31 -14.76
N ALA A 313 24.46 35.05 -13.66
CA ALA A 313 24.37 33.81 -12.91
C ALA A 313 22.91 33.56 -12.43
N LYS A 314 22.25 34.59 -11.90
CA LYS A 314 20.81 34.51 -11.53
C LYS A 314 19.92 34.22 -12.73
N VAL A 315 20.17 34.84 -13.89
CA VAL A 315 19.38 34.56 -15.11
C VAL A 315 19.53 33.13 -15.53
N VAL A 316 20.73 32.55 -15.54
CA VAL A 316 20.99 31.13 -15.88
C VAL A 316 20.28 30.18 -14.89
N LEU A 317 20.35 30.47 -13.59
CA LEU A 317 19.69 29.70 -12.56
C LEU A 317 18.16 29.71 -12.72
N ILE A 318 17.59 30.91 -12.95
CA ILE A 318 16.13 31.06 -13.16
C ILE A 318 15.71 30.35 -14.45
N GLU A 319 16.50 30.41 -15.52
CA GLU A 319 16.24 29.70 -16.77
C GLU A 319 16.16 28.16 -16.53
N ALA A 320 17.16 27.60 -15.80
CA ALA A 320 17.17 26.18 -15.44
C ALA A 320 15.95 25.77 -14.58
N LEU A 321 15.62 26.61 -13.58
CA LEU A 321 14.43 26.38 -12.74
C LEU A 321 13.12 26.43 -13.52
N LEU A 322 12.97 27.38 -14.42
CA LEU A 322 11.76 27.47 -15.25
C LEU A 322 11.62 26.23 -16.16
N VAL A 323 12.70 25.83 -16.84
CA VAL A 323 12.68 24.62 -17.69
C VAL A 323 12.41 23.39 -16.83
N GLY A 324 13.03 23.28 -15.66
CA GLY A 324 12.78 22.21 -14.69
C GLY A 324 11.33 22.19 -14.20
N ALA A 325 10.77 23.34 -13.86
CA ALA A 325 9.38 23.47 -13.42
C ALA A 325 8.38 23.06 -14.52
N PHE A 326 8.59 23.51 -15.75
CA PHE A 326 7.76 23.10 -16.89
C PHE A 326 7.86 21.59 -17.13
N GLY A 327 9.07 21.04 -17.15
CA GLY A 327 9.27 19.60 -17.26
C GLY A 327 8.58 18.82 -16.13
N SER A 328 8.69 19.34 -14.89
CA SER A 328 8.03 18.71 -13.72
C SER A 328 6.51 18.72 -13.86
N VAL A 329 5.89 19.82 -14.27
CA VAL A 329 4.44 19.88 -14.48
C VAL A 329 3.98 18.82 -15.50
N PHE A 330 4.67 18.70 -16.65
CA PHE A 330 4.35 17.68 -17.63
C PHE A 330 4.59 16.27 -17.10
N GLY A 331 5.68 16.03 -16.39
CA GLY A 331 5.98 14.75 -15.75
C GLY A 331 4.93 14.32 -14.72
N ILE A 332 4.48 15.28 -13.88
CA ILE A 332 3.40 15.06 -12.91
C ILE A 332 2.09 14.72 -13.63
N ILE A 333 1.71 15.51 -14.62
CA ILE A 333 0.46 15.28 -15.37
C ILE A 333 0.47 13.88 -15.98
N LEU A 334 1.52 13.51 -16.69
CA LEU A 334 1.62 12.20 -17.33
C LEU A 334 1.67 11.05 -16.30
N GLY A 335 2.50 11.17 -15.26
CA GLY A 335 2.67 10.12 -14.25
C GLY A 335 1.39 9.91 -13.42
N ARG A 336 0.75 11.00 -12.99
CA ARG A 336 -0.51 10.93 -12.24
C ARG A 336 -1.67 10.44 -13.10
N SER A 337 -1.75 10.88 -14.36
CA SER A 337 -2.81 10.41 -15.27
C SER A 337 -2.70 8.91 -15.52
N LEU A 338 -1.47 8.40 -15.73
CA LEU A 338 -1.22 6.99 -15.88
C LEU A 338 -1.58 6.20 -14.60
N ALA A 339 -1.10 6.68 -13.45
CA ALA A 339 -1.40 6.03 -12.16
C ALA A 339 -2.91 6.02 -11.89
N TYR A 340 -3.62 7.12 -12.16
CA TYR A 340 -5.07 7.19 -11.98
C TYR A 340 -5.83 6.25 -12.92
N TYR A 341 -5.47 6.23 -14.21
CA TYR A 341 -6.09 5.33 -15.18
C TYR A 341 -5.90 3.85 -14.80
N LEU A 342 -4.68 3.47 -14.41
CA LEU A 342 -4.37 2.10 -14.02
C LEU A 342 -4.87 1.73 -12.61
N HIS A 343 -5.14 2.71 -11.75
CA HIS A 343 -5.82 2.48 -10.48
C HIS A 343 -7.29 2.08 -10.68
N LEU A 344 -7.96 2.73 -11.65
CA LEU A 344 -9.35 2.37 -12.01
C LEU A 344 -9.44 1.04 -12.78
N ASN A 345 -8.38 0.70 -13.54
CA ASN A 345 -8.28 -0.49 -14.37
C ASN A 345 -6.97 -1.22 -14.04
N PRO A 346 -6.84 -1.82 -12.85
CA PRO A 346 -5.57 -2.38 -12.42
C PRO A 346 -5.16 -3.54 -13.33
N PRO A 347 -3.94 -3.52 -13.85
CA PRO A 347 -3.45 -4.59 -14.72
C PRO A 347 -3.34 -5.89 -13.94
N ARG A 348 -3.82 -6.97 -14.55
CA ARG A 348 -3.67 -8.34 -14.04
C ARG A 348 -2.50 -9.00 -14.73
N LEU A 349 -1.64 -9.62 -13.95
CA LEU A 349 -0.59 -10.48 -14.48
C LEU A 349 -1.22 -11.74 -15.09
N LEU A 350 -0.59 -12.26 -16.13
CA LEU A 350 -1.03 -13.46 -16.84
C LEU A 350 0.15 -14.46 -16.93
N GLY A 351 -0.18 -15.73 -17.14
CA GLY A 351 0.82 -16.80 -17.31
C GLY A 351 1.63 -17.07 -16.05
N ASP A 352 2.91 -17.40 -16.21
CA ASP A 352 3.80 -17.82 -15.13
C ASP A 352 3.98 -16.79 -14.04
N ALA A 353 3.94 -15.50 -14.38
CA ALA A 353 4.02 -14.41 -13.40
C ALA A 353 2.80 -14.36 -12.48
N ALA A 354 1.60 -14.61 -13.03
CA ALA A 354 0.39 -14.72 -12.23
C ALA A 354 0.44 -15.93 -11.29
N LEU A 355 0.85 -17.09 -11.83
CA LEU A 355 1.01 -18.31 -11.05
C LEU A 355 2.05 -18.15 -9.92
N ALA A 356 3.16 -17.45 -10.20
CA ALA A 356 4.17 -17.17 -9.19
C ALA A 356 3.61 -16.33 -8.03
N MET A 357 2.84 -15.28 -8.33
CA MET A 357 2.19 -14.46 -7.29
C MET A 357 1.13 -15.26 -6.53
N GLU A 358 0.29 -16.02 -7.22
CA GLU A 358 -0.71 -16.88 -6.60
C GLU A 358 -0.08 -17.95 -5.68
N ASN A 359 1.06 -18.54 -6.08
CA ASN A 359 1.80 -19.48 -5.25
C ASN A 359 2.40 -18.83 -3.99
N MET A 360 2.70 -17.53 -4.05
CA MET A 360 3.10 -16.74 -2.87
C MET A 360 1.90 -16.29 -2.02
N GLY A 361 0.67 -16.63 -2.41
CA GLY A 361 -0.54 -16.24 -1.71
C GLY A 361 -1.04 -14.84 -2.04
N TRP A 362 -0.67 -14.29 -3.18
CA TRP A 362 -1.04 -12.93 -3.58
C TRP A 362 -1.95 -12.91 -4.81
N GLU A 363 -2.88 -11.98 -4.82
CA GLU A 363 -3.71 -11.74 -6.00
C GLU A 363 -2.83 -11.11 -7.11
N PRO A 364 -2.84 -11.65 -8.35
CA PRO A 364 -1.99 -11.15 -9.43
C PRO A 364 -2.53 -9.86 -10.06
N VAL A 365 -2.72 -8.84 -9.22
CA VAL A 365 -3.24 -7.52 -9.60
C VAL A 365 -2.26 -6.45 -9.13
N LEU A 366 -1.98 -5.48 -9.99
CA LEU A 366 -0.98 -4.44 -9.74
C LEU A 366 -1.64 -3.04 -9.70
N PRO A 367 -2.42 -2.69 -8.66
CA PRO A 367 -3.00 -1.37 -8.56
C PRO A 367 -1.93 -0.35 -8.15
N PRO A 368 -1.73 0.77 -8.87
CA PRO A 368 -0.82 1.82 -8.42
C PRO A 368 -1.44 2.64 -7.28
N SER A 369 -0.60 3.06 -6.33
CA SER A 369 -1.00 4.00 -5.27
C SER A 369 -1.23 5.41 -5.82
N LEU A 370 -2.26 6.07 -5.29
CA LEU A 370 -2.58 7.47 -5.61
C LEU A 370 -2.10 8.46 -4.55
N ASP A 371 -1.23 8.04 -3.62
CA ASP A 371 -0.72 8.94 -2.59
C ASP A 371 0.04 10.13 -3.19
N TRP A 372 -0.31 11.34 -2.75
CA TRP A 372 0.32 12.59 -3.17
C TRP A 372 1.75 12.74 -2.63
N SER A 373 2.09 12.06 -1.54
CA SER A 373 3.44 12.09 -0.97
C SER A 373 4.50 11.64 -1.98
N ILE A 374 4.16 10.64 -2.82
CA ILE A 374 5.00 10.16 -3.92
C ILE A 374 5.34 11.31 -4.86
N THR A 375 4.32 12.03 -5.31
CA THR A 375 4.48 13.13 -6.26
C THR A 375 5.34 14.26 -5.69
N PHE A 376 5.07 14.67 -4.44
CA PHE A 376 5.83 15.77 -3.81
C PHE A 376 7.29 15.38 -3.56
N THR A 377 7.54 14.17 -3.04
CA THR A 377 8.90 13.68 -2.75
C THR A 377 9.74 13.61 -4.02
N HIS A 378 9.24 12.98 -5.08
CA HIS A 378 10.01 12.83 -6.32
C HIS A 378 10.17 14.15 -7.08
N THR A 379 9.16 15.04 -7.01
CA THR A 379 9.29 16.40 -7.57
C THR A 379 10.38 17.20 -6.84
N ALA A 380 10.42 17.14 -5.52
CA ALA A 380 11.46 17.81 -4.74
C ALA A 380 12.86 17.28 -5.08
N ILE A 381 13.02 15.95 -5.21
CA ILE A 381 14.28 15.32 -5.61
C ILE A 381 14.72 15.81 -7.00
N VAL A 382 13.83 15.78 -7.99
CA VAL A 382 14.14 16.19 -9.37
C VAL A 382 14.49 17.69 -9.44
N ILE A 383 13.77 18.54 -8.72
CA ILE A 383 14.10 19.98 -8.64
C ILE A 383 15.46 20.17 -7.98
N CYS A 384 15.79 19.42 -6.93
CA CYS A 384 17.10 19.45 -6.30
C CYS A 384 18.22 19.04 -7.30
N ILE A 385 18.00 18.00 -8.10
CA ILE A 385 18.92 17.58 -9.16
C ILE A 385 19.12 18.71 -10.19
N VAL A 386 18.03 19.32 -10.66
CA VAL A 386 18.11 20.46 -11.62
C VAL A 386 18.92 21.60 -11.03
N LEU A 387 18.72 21.94 -9.76
CA LEU A 387 19.49 22.97 -9.05
C LEU A 387 20.98 22.60 -8.97
N LEU A 388 21.33 21.39 -8.56
CA LEU A 388 22.72 20.93 -8.47
C LEU A 388 23.42 20.95 -9.82
N VAL A 389 22.78 20.45 -10.86
CA VAL A 389 23.31 20.43 -12.22
C VAL A 389 23.48 21.84 -12.77
N SER A 390 22.60 22.79 -12.41
CA SER A 390 22.67 24.18 -12.84
C SER A 390 23.84 24.97 -12.19
N LEU A 391 24.46 24.45 -11.12
CA LEU A 391 25.62 25.09 -10.51
C LEU A 391 26.81 25.16 -11.47
N TRP A 392 26.98 24.17 -12.34
CA TRP A 392 28.08 24.13 -13.29
C TRP A 392 28.03 25.31 -14.28
N PRO A 393 26.96 25.60 -15.03
CA PRO A 393 26.88 26.78 -15.89
C PRO A 393 26.96 28.09 -15.11
N VAL A 394 26.42 28.16 -13.89
CA VAL A 394 26.58 29.33 -13.00
C VAL A 394 28.04 29.58 -12.69
N LEU A 395 28.81 28.56 -12.31
CA LEU A 395 30.26 28.68 -12.07
C LEU A 395 31.02 29.06 -13.33
N THR A 396 30.60 28.62 -14.51
CA THR A 396 31.19 28.98 -15.79
C THR A 396 31.03 30.48 -16.08
N VAL A 397 29.87 31.06 -15.76
CA VAL A 397 29.62 32.50 -15.86
C VAL A 397 30.58 33.30 -14.94
N TYR A 398 30.79 32.82 -13.72
CA TYR A 398 31.73 33.48 -12.79
C TYR A 398 33.18 33.39 -13.23
N LYS A 399 33.60 32.29 -13.86
CA LYS A 399 34.97 32.07 -14.36
C LYS A 399 35.23 32.75 -15.71
N SER A 400 34.20 33.18 -16.45
CA SER A 400 34.40 33.87 -17.73
C SER A 400 35.07 35.26 -17.48
N SER A 401 36.31 35.44 -17.95
CA SER A 401 36.99 36.70 -17.88
C SER A 401 36.71 37.51 -19.14
N ALA A 402 36.62 38.85 -18.99
CA ALA A 402 36.49 39.78 -20.14
C ALA A 402 37.76 39.85 -21.01
N ILE A 403 38.83 39.21 -20.56
CA ILE A 403 40.16 39.25 -21.18
C ILE A 403 40.71 37.83 -21.20
N ASN A 404 40.54 37.14 -22.30
CA ASN A 404 41.53 36.22 -22.85
C ASN A 404 41.53 36.44 -24.37
N ARG A 405 42.58 37.07 -24.80
CA ARG A 405 42.96 37.25 -26.22
C ARG A 405 43.09 35.88 -26.90
#